data_9776082be072d071cf090304d37898e2
#
_entry.id   9776082be072d071cf090304d37898e2
#
_cell.length_a   1.000
_cell.length_b   1.000
_cell.length_c   1.000
_cell.angle_alpha   90.00
_cell.angle_beta   90.00
_cell.angle_gamma   90.00
#
_symmetry.space_group_name_H-M   'P 1'
#
loop_
_entity.id
_entity.type
_entity.pdbx_description
1 polymer ?
#
loop_
_entity_poly.entity_id
_entity_poly.type
_entity_poly.pdbx_seq_one_letter_code
_entity_poly.pdbx_strand_id
1 'polypeptide(L)'
;MTKPEKVAQPAVTNAILKRHGFHMRKGLGQNFLTDSKILQKIVTAADLTPEDDVIEIGPGIGALTQFLADSAHQVVALEIDDRLLPILDETCLLYTSDAADDTASV
;
A
#
# COMPACT_ATOMS: atom_id res chain seq x y z
N MET A 1 3.59 12.13 14.83
CA MET A 1 2.46 11.35 14.27
C MET A 1 2.75 9.87 14.38
N THR A 2 1.75 9.12 14.78
CA THR A 2 1.85 7.66 14.82
C THR A 2 1.69 7.10 13.41
N LYS A 3 2.52 6.10 13.07
CA LYS A 3 2.35 5.39 11.81
C LYS A 3 1.05 4.58 11.81
N PRO A 4 0.39 4.42 10.66
CA PRO A 4 -0.76 3.54 10.58
C PRO A 4 -0.41 2.11 10.95
N GLU A 5 -1.40 1.38 11.45
CA GLU A 5 -1.24 -0.05 11.75
C GLU A 5 -0.92 -0.83 10.48
N LYS A 6 -0.07 -1.86 10.60
CA LYS A 6 0.25 -2.73 9.47
C LYS A 6 -0.98 -3.50 9.02
N VAL A 7 -1.30 -3.38 7.74
CA VAL A 7 -2.52 -3.99 7.18
C VAL A 7 -2.34 -5.44 6.77
N ALA A 8 -1.10 -5.96 6.73
CA ALA A 8 -0.82 -7.33 6.33
C ALA A 8 -1.16 -8.33 7.43
N GLN A 9 -2.37 -8.26 7.93
CA GLN A 9 -2.97 -9.15 8.92
C GLN A 9 -4.42 -9.36 8.52
N PRO A 10 -4.90 -10.61 8.43
CA PRO A 10 -6.25 -10.86 7.90
C PRO A 10 -7.35 -10.05 8.58
N ALA A 11 -7.29 -9.93 9.91
CA ALA A 11 -8.32 -9.18 10.65
C ALA A 11 -8.28 -7.69 10.31
N VAL A 12 -7.09 -7.10 10.18
CA VAL A 12 -6.93 -5.68 9.85
C VAL A 12 -7.38 -5.42 8.42
N THR A 13 -6.95 -6.27 7.48
CA THR A 13 -7.35 -6.19 6.08
C THR A 13 -8.87 -6.23 5.95
N ASN A 14 -9.51 -7.21 6.56
CA ASN A 14 -10.96 -7.37 6.48
C ASN A 14 -11.70 -6.18 7.09
N ALA A 15 -11.23 -5.67 8.20
CA ALA A 15 -11.84 -4.52 8.86
C ALA A 15 -11.78 -3.27 7.98
N ILE A 16 -10.64 -3.03 7.33
CA ILE A 16 -10.46 -1.88 6.44
C ILE A 16 -11.36 -1.99 5.22
N LEU A 17 -11.38 -3.15 4.57
CA LEU A 17 -12.22 -3.37 3.40
C LEU A 17 -13.70 -3.17 3.74
N LYS A 18 -14.14 -3.69 4.87
CA LYS A 18 -15.52 -3.56 5.31
C LYS A 18 -15.86 -2.10 5.61
N ARG A 19 -14.99 -1.39 6.31
CA ARG A 19 -15.22 0.02 6.69
C ARG A 19 -15.36 0.93 5.48
N HIS A 20 -14.64 0.62 4.41
CA HIS A 20 -14.70 1.39 3.17
C HIS A 20 -15.74 0.86 2.19
N GLY A 21 -16.48 -0.19 2.54
CA GLY A 21 -17.48 -0.79 1.66
C GLY A 21 -16.87 -1.34 0.38
N PHE A 22 -15.61 -1.79 0.44
CA PHE A 22 -14.88 -2.22 -0.74
C PHE A 22 -15.22 -3.66 -1.11
N HIS A 23 -15.57 -3.85 -2.37
CA HIS A 23 -15.80 -5.17 -2.94
C HIS A 23 -14.78 -5.43 -4.05
N MET A 24 -14.12 -6.58 -4.00
CA MET A 24 -13.11 -6.95 -4.98
C MET A 24 -13.72 -7.11 -6.37
N ARG A 25 -12.99 -6.62 -7.39
CA ARG A 25 -13.35 -6.81 -8.79
C ARG A 25 -12.46 -7.90 -9.38
N LYS A 26 -13.08 -9.02 -9.77
CA LYS A 26 -12.35 -10.18 -10.30
C LYS A 26 -11.52 -9.84 -11.52
N GLY A 27 -12.02 -8.96 -12.39
CA GLY A 27 -11.32 -8.58 -13.61
C GLY A 27 -10.04 -7.77 -13.41
N LEU A 28 -9.81 -7.25 -12.21
CA LEU A 28 -8.62 -6.45 -11.91
C LEU A 28 -7.54 -7.26 -11.18
N GLY A 29 -7.75 -8.57 -10.96
CA GLY A 29 -6.77 -9.42 -10.30
C GLY A 29 -6.47 -8.98 -8.87
N GLN A 30 -7.47 -8.51 -8.15
CA GLN A 30 -7.30 -7.97 -6.81
C GLN A 30 -7.18 -9.09 -5.79
N ASN A 31 -5.94 -9.43 -5.45
CA ASN A 31 -5.61 -10.33 -4.36
C ASN A 31 -4.72 -9.59 -3.37
N PHE A 32 -5.19 -9.47 -2.14
CA PHE A 32 -4.45 -8.71 -1.13
C PHE A 32 -3.60 -9.65 -0.28
N LEU A 33 -2.30 -9.33 -0.19
CA LEU A 33 -1.38 -10.07 0.65
C LEU A 33 -1.63 -9.73 2.12
N THR A 34 -1.88 -10.74 2.92
CA THR A 34 -2.14 -10.58 4.35
C THR A 34 -1.06 -11.20 5.24
N ASP A 35 0.02 -11.71 4.65
CA ASP A 35 1.12 -12.34 5.36
C ASP A 35 2.33 -11.42 5.40
N SER A 36 2.56 -10.80 6.56
CA SER A 36 3.66 -9.87 6.74
C SER A 36 5.03 -10.52 6.58
N LYS A 37 5.16 -11.82 6.83
CA LYS A 37 6.43 -12.52 6.65
C LYS A 37 6.85 -12.57 5.18
N ILE A 38 5.88 -12.77 4.29
CA ILE A 38 6.13 -12.77 2.84
C ILE A 38 6.55 -11.36 2.40
N LEU A 39 5.86 -10.34 2.88
CA LEU A 39 6.17 -8.96 2.55
C LEU A 39 7.57 -8.57 3.02
N GLN A 40 7.96 -8.99 4.21
CA GLN A 40 9.30 -8.75 4.72
C GLN A 40 10.37 -9.44 3.87
N LYS A 41 10.10 -10.65 3.38
CA LYS A 41 11.01 -11.34 2.47
C LYS A 41 11.20 -10.58 1.16
N ILE A 42 10.12 -10.02 0.62
CA ILE A 42 10.17 -9.21 -0.61
C ILE A 42 11.07 -7.99 -0.38
N VAL A 43 10.86 -7.27 0.70
CA VAL A 43 11.64 -6.06 1.01
C VAL A 43 13.10 -6.40 1.26
N THR A 44 13.37 -7.50 1.98
CA THR A 44 14.74 -7.95 2.21
C THR A 44 15.45 -8.29 0.89
N ALA A 45 14.74 -8.96 -0.02
CA ALA A 45 15.29 -9.31 -1.33
C ALA A 45 15.59 -8.07 -2.18
N ALA A 46 14.83 -7.01 -2.00
CA ALA A 46 15.05 -5.75 -2.73
C ALA A 46 16.28 -4.98 -2.24
N ASP A 47 16.76 -5.28 -1.04
CA ASP A 47 17.95 -4.68 -0.45
C ASP A 47 17.92 -3.14 -0.47
N LEU A 48 16.80 -2.58 0.01
CA LEU A 48 16.57 -1.14 -0.01
C LEU A 48 17.40 -0.41 1.03
N THR A 49 17.77 0.83 0.70
CA THR A 49 18.45 1.75 1.61
C THR A 49 17.58 2.99 1.81
N PRO A 50 17.84 3.79 2.88
CA PRO A 50 17.11 5.05 3.07
C PRO A 50 17.31 6.10 1.97
N GLU A 51 18.18 5.83 0.99
CA GLU A 51 18.43 6.72 -0.13
C GLU A 51 17.68 6.30 -1.39
N ASP A 52 17.07 5.11 -1.38
CA ASP A 52 16.40 4.57 -2.55
C ASP A 52 14.98 5.13 -2.72
N ASP A 53 14.62 5.41 -3.96
CA ASP A 53 13.25 5.74 -4.35
C ASP A 53 12.66 4.52 -5.04
N VAL A 54 11.42 4.18 -4.66
CA VAL A 54 10.74 2.98 -5.14
C VAL A 54 9.47 3.38 -5.89
N ILE A 55 9.21 2.73 -7.01
CA ILE A 55 7.93 2.82 -7.71
C ILE A 55 7.23 1.48 -7.53
N GLU A 56 6.03 1.52 -6.97
CA GLU A 56 5.21 0.33 -6.76
C GLU A 56 3.99 0.38 -7.67
N ILE A 57 3.78 -0.67 -8.45
CA ILE A 57 2.62 -0.79 -9.33
C ILE A 57 1.58 -1.65 -8.64
N GLY A 58 0.37 -1.12 -8.50
CA GLY A 58 -0.75 -1.84 -7.91
C GLY A 58 -0.59 -2.08 -6.40
N PRO A 59 -0.46 -1.02 -5.59
CA PRO A 59 -0.25 -1.18 -4.15
C PRO A 59 -1.45 -1.83 -3.41
N GLY A 60 -2.61 -1.87 -4.03
CA GLY A 60 -3.81 -2.39 -3.41
C GLY A 60 -4.20 -1.57 -2.17
N ILE A 61 -4.27 -2.22 -1.02
CA ILE A 61 -4.58 -1.52 0.24
C ILE A 61 -3.33 -1.01 0.96
N GLY A 62 -2.15 -1.15 0.34
CA GLY A 62 -0.92 -0.59 0.87
C GLY A 62 -0.10 -1.53 1.74
N ALA A 63 -0.37 -2.82 1.71
CA ALA A 63 0.32 -3.78 2.57
C ALA A 63 1.84 -3.80 2.33
N LEU A 64 2.26 -3.99 1.09
CA LEU A 64 3.67 -3.95 0.74
C LEU A 64 4.21 -2.51 0.83
N THR A 65 3.39 -1.53 0.45
CA THR A 65 3.77 -0.12 0.48
C THR A 65 4.28 0.29 1.86
N GLN A 66 3.58 -0.13 2.92
CA GLN A 66 3.98 0.19 4.29
C GLN A 66 5.38 -0.34 4.62
N PHE A 67 5.69 -1.57 4.20
CA PHE A 67 7.01 -2.15 4.43
C PHE A 67 8.08 -1.50 3.57
N LEU A 68 7.78 -1.15 2.33
CA LEU A 68 8.72 -0.43 1.45
C LEU A 68 9.05 0.95 2.04
N ALA A 69 8.04 1.66 2.54
CA ALA A 69 8.22 2.99 3.10
C ALA A 69 9.09 2.99 4.35
N ASP A 70 9.10 1.89 5.11
CA ASP A 70 9.95 1.77 6.29
C ASP A 70 11.44 1.70 5.94
N SER A 71 11.78 1.26 4.73
CA SER A 71 13.17 1.01 4.34
C SER A 71 13.69 1.98 3.29
N ALA A 72 12.83 2.55 2.47
CA ALA A 72 13.22 3.42 1.36
C ALA A 72 13.12 4.90 1.74
N HIS A 73 13.71 5.74 0.92
CA HIS A 73 13.58 7.19 1.07
C HIS A 73 12.15 7.63 0.70
N GLN A 74 11.64 7.12 -0.41
CA GLN A 74 10.32 7.48 -0.91
C GLN A 74 9.73 6.31 -1.69
N VAL A 75 8.41 6.13 -1.57
CA VAL A 75 7.66 5.18 -2.39
C VAL A 75 6.60 5.95 -3.16
N VAL A 76 6.60 5.78 -4.47
CA VAL A 76 5.56 6.31 -5.35
C VAL A 76 4.71 5.13 -5.79
N ALA A 77 3.44 5.15 -5.43
CA ALA A 77 2.53 4.06 -5.72
C ALA A 77 1.57 4.45 -6.84
N LEU A 78 1.44 3.58 -7.83
CA LEU A 78 0.55 3.77 -8.97
C LEU A 78 -0.59 2.77 -8.87
N GLU A 79 -1.81 3.27 -8.69
CA GLU A 79 -3.00 2.44 -8.52
C GLU A 79 -4.05 2.80 -9.56
N ILE A 80 -4.54 1.78 -10.28
CA ILE A 80 -5.53 1.96 -11.33
C ILE A 80 -6.96 2.04 -10.78
N ASP A 81 -7.21 1.50 -9.60
CA ASP A 81 -8.54 1.49 -8.99
C ASP A 81 -8.69 2.66 -8.01
N ASP A 82 -9.42 3.69 -8.44
CA ASP A 82 -9.65 4.91 -7.65
C ASP A 82 -10.26 4.63 -6.28
N ARG A 83 -11.02 3.54 -6.16
CA ARG A 83 -11.68 3.18 -4.89
C ARG A 83 -10.66 2.86 -3.80
N LEU A 84 -9.43 2.52 -4.20
CA LEU A 84 -8.35 2.21 -3.25
C LEU A 84 -7.65 3.44 -2.74
N LEU A 85 -7.78 4.60 -3.39
CA LEU A 85 -7.08 5.82 -2.97
C LEU A 85 -7.44 6.26 -1.54
N PRO A 86 -8.73 6.28 -1.13
CA PRO A 86 -9.06 6.61 0.26
C PRO A 86 -8.47 5.61 1.26
N ILE A 87 -8.39 4.33 0.89
CA ILE A 87 -7.80 3.30 1.73
C ILE A 87 -6.30 3.52 1.86
N LEU A 88 -5.62 3.81 0.75
CA LEU A 88 -4.18 4.09 0.74
C LEU A 88 -3.84 5.33 1.55
N ASP A 89 -4.68 6.36 1.47
CA ASP A 89 -4.50 7.56 2.27
C ASP A 89 -4.52 7.24 3.77
N GLU A 90 -5.40 6.37 4.19
CA GLU A 90 -5.49 5.93 5.58
C GLU A 90 -4.32 5.03 5.98
N THR A 91 -3.97 4.05 5.15
CA THR A 91 -2.99 3.01 5.52
C THR A 91 -1.55 3.48 5.42
N CYS A 92 -1.27 4.41 4.53
CA CYS A 92 0.11 4.82 4.22
C CYS A 92 0.37 6.30 4.50
N LEU A 93 -0.61 7.07 4.93
CA LEU A 93 -0.49 8.52 5.11
C LEU A 93 0.03 9.18 3.83
N LEU A 94 -0.61 8.88 2.71
CA LEU A 94 -0.15 9.29 1.40
C LEU A 94 -0.31 10.78 1.17
N TYR A 95 0.63 11.35 0.43
CA TYR A 95 0.51 12.68 -0.13
C TYR A 95 0.19 12.56 -1.61
N THR A 96 -0.96 13.08 -2.04
CA THR A 96 -1.28 13.18 -3.45
C THR A 96 -0.82 14.54 -3.95
N SER A 97 0.04 14.55 -4.96
CA SER A 97 0.57 15.79 -5.50
C SER A 97 -0.45 16.51 -6.39
N ASP A 98 -1.37 15.77 -6.98
CA ASP A 98 -2.39 16.30 -7.87
C ASP A 98 -3.61 15.40 -7.81
N ALA A 99 -4.78 16.02 -7.63
CA ALA A 99 -6.04 15.30 -7.51
C ALA A 99 -6.45 14.57 -8.80
N ALA A 100 -5.87 14.92 -9.94
CA ALA A 100 -6.15 14.25 -11.20
C ALA A 100 -5.30 13.00 -11.43
N ASP A 101 -4.29 12.78 -10.62
CA ASP A 101 -3.37 11.66 -10.77
C ASP A 101 -3.76 10.48 -9.90
N ASP A 102 -3.61 9.26 -10.44
CA ASP A 102 -3.73 8.02 -9.69
C ASP A 102 -2.40 7.67 -9.03
N THR A 103 -1.55 8.66 -8.81
CA THR A 103 -0.23 8.52 -8.24
C THR A 103 -0.21 9.10 -6.84
N ALA A 104 0.37 8.36 -5.91
CA ALA A 104 0.53 8.81 -4.53
C ALA A 104 1.94 8.53 -4.05
N SER A 105 2.45 9.40 -3.16
CA SER A 105 3.78 9.26 -2.55
C SER A 105 3.67 9.02 -1.07
N VAL A 106 4.54 8.21 -0.57
CA VAL A 106 4.62 7.88 0.86
C VAL A 106 5.94 8.35 1.46
#